data_f89bcaf252cb6cbc70431145f2e6cbf2
#
_entry.id   f89bcaf252cb6cbc70431145f2e6cbf2
#
_cell.length_a   1.000
_cell.length_b   1.000
_cell.length_c   1.000
_cell.angle_alpha   90.00
_cell.angle_beta   90.00
_cell.angle_gamma   90.00
#
_symmetry.space_group_name_H-M   'P 1'
#
loop_
_entity.id
_entity.type
_entity.pdbx_description
1 polymer ?
#
loop_
_entity_poly.entity_id
_entity_poly.type
_entity_poly.pdbx_seq_one_letter_code
_entity_poly.pdbx_strand_id
1 'polypeptide(L)'
;MKYVSGPYTQGQLLKEIHETEIALTERFAQGEAIADVGEQRAWRDRIIDSSFGRNTVLFDNKGYPSVMVKVPLQTESDLVPGGEDMLHPAFIVNDATKPEILVSKYQNIVIGSGVDARAVSLKYRDPRVYIDFDTALAACEQKGEGWHLMTNAEWAAVALLCKKQGFMPRGNNSYGKDYSVPSEKGIPSYYYDSSGKKYIGRVLSGSGPLSWSHDGTPFGIYDLNGNVYEWVGGLRLVDGEIQIIPNNNATGHVDQSAESTLWKAILPDGTLVEPGTAGTLKYDAETTTPSGIRINTEVVNSTGEDTSADKTFEXVAAVEGVTVPTLLQTLALAPIDNQHGADRMYMRNAGERLPYRGGYWYNASNAGVFCLHLPDTRTYSGSNRGFRSAFVI
;
A
#
# COMPACT_ATOMS: atom_id res chain seq x y z
N MET A 1 22.42 -22.12 -3.69
CA MET A 1 22.09 -21.26 -2.55
C MET A 1 23.34 -21.04 -1.70
N LYS A 2 23.65 -19.80 -1.41
CA LYS A 2 24.83 -19.44 -0.64
C LYS A 2 24.47 -19.49 0.84
N TYR A 3 25.08 -20.36 1.60
CA TYR A 3 24.83 -20.44 3.03
C TYR A 3 25.63 -19.36 3.74
N VAL A 4 24.92 -18.54 4.49
CA VAL A 4 25.54 -17.52 5.30
C VAL A 4 25.83 -18.12 6.66
N SER A 5 27.07 -18.24 7.03
CA SER A 5 27.47 -18.82 8.31
C SER A 5 28.21 -17.76 9.11
N GLY A 6 28.01 -17.80 10.41
CA GLY A 6 28.67 -16.89 11.31
C GLY A 6 27.86 -15.65 11.64
N PRO A 7 28.30 -14.90 12.62
CA PRO A 7 27.60 -13.68 13.02
C PRO A 7 27.87 -12.54 12.03
N TYR A 8 26.81 -11.90 11.60
CA TYR A 8 26.89 -10.74 10.72
C TYR A 8 26.39 -9.52 11.47
N THR A 9 27.11 -8.43 11.38
CA THR A 9 26.61 -7.18 11.92
C THR A 9 25.50 -6.65 11.03
N GLN A 10 24.63 -5.81 11.59
CA GLN A 10 23.58 -5.19 10.83
C GLN A 10 24.15 -4.40 9.64
N GLY A 11 25.32 -3.77 9.85
CA GLY A 11 25.98 -3.04 8.78
C GLY A 11 26.44 -3.93 7.64
N GLN A 12 26.92 -5.12 7.95
CA GLN A 12 27.33 -6.07 6.91
C GLN A 12 26.14 -6.56 6.10
N LEU A 13 25.04 -6.87 6.77
CA LEU A 13 23.82 -7.30 6.09
C LEU A 13 23.28 -6.19 5.19
N LEU A 14 23.25 -4.97 5.70
CA LEU A 14 22.78 -3.83 4.93
C LEU A 14 23.67 -3.60 3.72
N LYS A 15 24.98 -3.70 3.89
CA LYS A 15 25.94 -3.44 2.81
C LYS A 15 25.72 -4.38 1.63
N GLU A 16 25.59 -5.69 1.90
CA GLU A 16 25.50 -6.65 0.82
C GLU A 16 24.23 -6.49 0.00
N ILE A 17 23.07 -6.42 0.65
CA ILE A 17 21.82 -6.25 -0.09
C ILE A 17 21.78 -4.88 -0.77
N HIS A 18 22.27 -3.84 -0.10
CA HIS A 18 22.30 -2.51 -0.68
C HIS A 18 23.13 -2.47 -1.96
N GLU A 19 24.35 -3.04 -1.91
CA GLU A 19 25.22 -3.02 -3.09
C GLU A 19 24.61 -3.79 -4.25
N THR A 20 23.96 -4.92 -3.95
CA THR A 20 23.32 -5.71 -4.99
C THR A 20 22.15 -4.93 -5.63
N GLU A 21 21.33 -4.29 -4.80
CA GLU A 21 20.20 -3.54 -5.33
C GLU A 21 20.65 -2.31 -6.14
N ILE A 22 21.70 -1.63 -5.67
CA ILE A 22 22.23 -0.48 -6.42
C ILE A 22 22.80 -0.95 -7.76
N ALA A 23 23.49 -2.07 -7.78
CA ALA A 23 24.02 -2.61 -9.03
C ALA A 23 22.89 -2.94 -10.02
N LEU A 24 21.79 -3.49 -9.52
CA LEU A 24 20.64 -3.78 -10.38
C LEU A 24 20.01 -2.48 -10.91
N THR A 25 19.84 -1.49 -10.04
CA THR A 25 19.31 -0.19 -10.47
C THR A 25 20.20 0.42 -11.56
N GLU A 26 21.52 0.34 -11.40
CA GLU A 26 22.45 0.85 -12.40
C GLU A 26 22.39 0.04 -13.69
N ARG A 27 22.27 -1.29 -13.60
CA ARG A 27 22.14 -2.15 -14.78
C ARG A 27 20.91 -1.77 -15.60
N PHE A 28 19.84 -1.35 -14.95
CA PHE A 28 18.58 -1.01 -15.61
C PHE A 28 18.41 0.51 -15.80
N ALA A 29 19.48 1.30 -15.61
CA ALA A 29 19.35 2.76 -15.58
C ALA A 29 18.80 3.35 -16.87
N GLN A 30 19.10 2.72 -18.02
CA GLN A 30 18.64 3.20 -19.32
C GLN A 30 17.28 2.63 -19.72
N GLY A 31 16.66 1.81 -18.87
CA GLY A 31 15.38 1.20 -19.17
C GLY A 31 15.45 0.07 -20.20
N GLU A 32 16.62 -0.46 -20.42
CA GLU A 32 16.78 -1.58 -21.37
C GLU A 32 16.44 -2.90 -20.68
N ALA A 33 15.56 -3.67 -21.33
CA ALA A 33 15.15 -4.97 -20.81
C ALA A 33 16.34 -5.89 -20.57
N ILE A 34 16.26 -6.68 -19.52
CA ILE A 34 17.22 -7.74 -19.24
C ILE A 34 16.58 -9.01 -19.78
N ALA A 35 16.85 -9.29 -21.06
CA ALA A 35 16.15 -10.37 -21.77
C ALA A 35 16.80 -11.73 -21.56
N ASP A 36 18.09 -11.77 -21.24
CA ASP A 36 18.80 -13.04 -21.11
C ASP A 36 18.35 -13.77 -19.85
N VAL A 37 17.82 -14.97 -20.01
CA VAL A 37 17.32 -15.76 -18.88
C VAL A 37 18.40 -16.08 -17.87
N GLY A 38 19.62 -16.33 -18.37
CA GLY A 38 20.77 -16.58 -17.48
C GLY A 38 21.10 -15.38 -16.63
N GLU A 39 21.07 -14.19 -17.21
CA GLU A 39 21.32 -12.97 -16.43
C GLU A 39 20.18 -12.74 -15.43
N GLN A 40 18.92 -12.97 -15.84
CA GLN A 40 17.80 -12.83 -14.91
C GLN A 40 17.99 -13.75 -13.70
N ARG A 41 18.39 -15.00 -13.95
CA ARG A 41 18.62 -15.95 -12.88
C ARG A 41 19.77 -15.49 -11.96
N ALA A 42 20.83 -14.96 -12.55
CA ALA A 42 21.97 -14.48 -11.76
C ALA A 42 21.57 -13.33 -10.83
N TRP A 43 20.80 -12.38 -11.33
CA TRP A 43 20.31 -11.29 -10.48
C TRP A 43 19.40 -11.82 -9.36
N ARG A 44 18.50 -12.74 -9.72
CA ARG A 44 17.59 -13.34 -8.73
C ARG A 44 18.37 -14.02 -7.62
N ASP A 45 19.37 -14.82 -7.99
CA ASP A 45 20.19 -15.53 -7.00
C ASP A 45 20.92 -14.56 -6.08
N ARG A 46 21.49 -13.48 -6.64
CA ARG A 46 22.18 -12.49 -5.81
C ARG A 46 21.23 -11.82 -4.81
N ILE A 47 20.04 -11.47 -5.25
CA ILE A 47 19.05 -10.81 -4.35
C ILE A 47 18.60 -11.80 -3.28
N ILE A 48 18.28 -13.04 -3.67
CA ILE A 48 17.85 -14.06 -2.70
C ILE A 48 18.94 -14.32 -1.68
N ASP A 49 20.17 -14.51 -2.14
CA ASP A 49 21.28 -14.84 -1.23
C ASP A 49 21.59 -13.69 -0.28
N SER A 50 21.58 -12.46 -0.79
CA SER A 50 21.92 -11.30 0.04
C SER A 50 20.82 -10.92 1.02
N SER A 51 19.63 -11.51 0.89
CA SER A 51 18.49 -11.22 1.76
C SER A 51 18.05 -12.43 2.58
N PHE A 52 18.81 -13.52 2.55
CA PHE A 52 18.43 -14.75 3.28
C PHE A 52 17.06 -15.26 2.84
N GLY A 53 16.75 -15.08 1.55
CA GLY A 53 15.49 -15.53 0.98
C GLY A 53 14.30 -14.61 1.20
N ARG A 54 14.48 -13.50 1.89
CA ARG A 54 13.36 -12.60 2.17
C ARG A 54 12.98 -11.72 0.98
N ASN A 55 13.93 -11.46 0.10
CA ASN A 55 13.70 -10.68 -1.11
C ASN A 55 13.97 -11.56 -2.33
N THR A 56 13.39 -11.16 -3.44
CA THR A 56 13.69 -11.75 -4.74
C THR A 56 13.59 -10.63 -5.77
N VAL A 57 13.99 -10.92 -7.01
CA VAL A 57 13.69 -10.03 -8.12
C VAL A 57 12.90 -10.83 -9.14
N LEU A 58 11.81 -10.24 -9.60
CA LEU A 58 10.98 -10.82 -10.67
C LEU A 58 11.16 -9.98 -11.92
N PHE A 59 11.12 -10.65 -13.06
CA PHE A 59 11.23 -9.97 -14.35
C PHE A 59 9.87 -10.09 -15.04
N ASP A 60 9.36 -8.96 -15.51
CA ASP A 60 8.04 -8.95 -16.13
C ASP A 60 8.13 -9.46 -17.59
N ASN A 61 6.99 -9.40 -18.28
CA ASN A 61 6.91 -9.96 -19.63
C ASN A 61 7.75 -9.20 -20.66
N LYS A 62 8.37 -8.08 -20.26
CA LYS A 62 9.33 -7.36 -21.10
C LYS A 62 10.77 -7.52 -20.62
N GLY A 63 10.96 -8.20 -19.49
CA GLY A 63 12.29 -8.36 -18.92
C GLY A 63 12.70 -7.21 -18.02
N TYR A 64 11.75 -6.45 -17.50
CA TYR A 64 12.04 -5.36 -16.56
C TYR A 64 12.03 -5.89 -15.13
N PRO A 65 13.06 -5.56 -14.34
CA PRO A 65 13.20 -6.11 -12.98
C PRO A 65 12.37 -5.36 -11.95
N SER A 66 11.86 -6.10 -10.96
CA SER A 66 11.28 -5.50 -9.76
C SER A 66 11.75 -6.27 -8.54
N VAL A 67 12.31 -5.55 -7.57
CA VAL A 67 12.72 -6.13 -6.29
C VAL A 67 11.49 -6.28 -5.41
N MET A 68 11.26 -7.49 -4.91
CA MET A 68 10.05 -7.85 -4.20
C MET A 68 10.37 -8.40 -2.81
N VAL A 69 9.47 -8.16 -1.87
CA VAL A 69 9.55 -8.69 -0.50
C VAL A 69 8.48 -9.77 -0.35
N LYS A 70 8.89 -10.91 0.19
CA LYS A 70 7.97 -12.02 0.44
C LYS A 70 7.21 -11.76 1.74
N VAL A 71 5.89 -11.84 1.67
CA VAL A 71 5.02 -11.74 2.84
C VAL A 71 4.36 -13.09 3.02
N PRO A 72 4.75 -13.84 4.05
CA PRO A 72 4.21 -15.19 4.22
C PRO A 72 2.78 -15.18 4.69
N LEU A 73 2.10 -16.29 4.44
CA LEU A 73 0.70 -16.49 4.79
C LEU A 73 0.44 -16.16 6.26
N GLN A 74 -0.67 -15.45 6.50
CA GLN A 74 -1.13 -15.09 7.83
C GLN A 74 -2.59 -15.48 7.97
N THR A 75 -2.98 -15.87 9.17
CA THR A 75 -4.40 -16.08 9.46
C THR A 75 -5.01 -14.81 10.04
N GLU A 76 -6.32 -14.74 10.01
CA GLU A 76 -7.04 -13.62 10.63
C GLU A 76 -6.71 -13.56 12.12
N SER A 77 -6.72 -14.71 12.81
CA SER A 77 -6.45 -14.74 14.25
C SER A 77 -5.01 -14.38 14.58
N ASP A 78 -4.07 -14.56 13.66
CA ASP A 78 -2.70 -14.09 13.86
C ASP A 78 -2.62 -12.58 13.94
N LEU A 79 -3.50 -11.89 13.21
CA LEU A 79 -3.37 -10.44 13.00
C LEU A 79 -4.42 -9.63 13.76
N VAL A 80 -5.60 -10.21 14.01
CA VAL A 80 -6.71 -9.48 14.65
C VAL A 80 -7.13 -10.25 15.89
N PRO A 81 -6.95 -9.69 17.10
CA PRO A 81 -7.41 -10.36 18.32
C PRO A 81 -8.90 -10.68 18.23
N GLY A 82 -9.25 -11.91 18.55
CA GLY A 82 -10.63 -12.36 18.43
C GLY A 82 -11.03 -12.78 17.04
N GLY A 83 -10.14 -12.70 16.08
CA GLY A 83 -10.39 -13.18 14.73
C GLY A 83 -10.51 -14.68 14.68
N GLU A 84 -11.06 -15.18 13.59
CA GLU A 84 -11.24 -16.61 13.42
C GLU A 84 -9.98 -17.28 12.91
N ASP A 85 -9.89 -18.59 13.12
CA ASP A 85 -8.76 -19.38 12.63
C ASP A 85 -8.98 -19.68 11.15
N MET A 86 -8.85 -18.65 10.33
CA MET A 86 -9.03 -18.71 8.89
C MET A 86 -8.01 -17.78 8.25
N LEU A 87 -7.78 -17.95 6.97
CA LEU A 87 -6.78 -17.14 6.27
C LEU A 87 -7.21 -15.68 6.18
N HIS A 88 -6.22 -14.80 6.32
CA HIS A 88 -6.46 -13.39 6.01
C HIS A 88 -6.83 -13.30 4.52
N PRO A 89 -7.78 -12.45 4.15
CA PRO A 89 -8.22 -12.35 2.73
C PRO A 89 -7.12 -12.14 1.72
N ALA A 90 -6.01 -11.50 2.10
CA ALA A 90 -4.90 -11.27 1.17
C ALA A 90 -4.33 -12.57 0.60
N PHE A 91 -4.58 -13.70 1.26
CA PHE A 91 -3.99 -14.99 0.87
C PHE A 91 -5.01 -15.91 0.22
N ILE A 92 -6.15 -15.39 -0.22
CA ILE A 92 -7.20 -16.16 -0.88
C ILE A 92 -7.53 -15.49 -2.22
N VAL A 93 -7.30 -16.21 -3.32
CA VAL A 93 -7.62 -15.71 -4.65
C VAL A 93 -8.48 -16.77 -5.33
N ASN A 94 -9.71 -16.39 -5.72
CA ASN A 94 -10.67 -17.32 -6.35
C ASN A 94 -10.78 -18.63 -5.57
N ASP A 95 -10.95 -18.47 -4.25
CA ASP A 95 -11.11 -19.58 -3.30
C ASP A 95 -9.87 -20.45 -3.13
N ALA A 96 -8.75 -20.10 -3.76
CA ALA A 96 -7.50 -20.86 -3.62
C ALA A 96 -6.58 -20.16 -2.63
N THR A 97 -5.95 -20.95 -1.77
CA THR A 97 -4.95 -20.46 -0.83
C THR A 97 -3.67 -20.08 -1.56
N LYS A 98 -3.13 -18.91 -1.23
CA LYS A 98 -1.82 -18.48 -1.73
C LYS A 98 -0.85 -18.50 -0.55
N PRO A 99 0.24 -19.25 -0.64
CA PRO A 99 1.15 -19.40 0.51
C PRO A 99 1.94 -18.14 0.83
N GLU A 100 2.02 -17.21 -0.11
CA GLU A 100 2.70 -15.94 0.10
C GLU A 100 2.21 -14.93 -0.92
N ILE A 101 2.42 -13.66 -0.62
CA ILE A 101 2.28 -12.59 -1.60
C ILE A 101 3.62 -11.90 -1.70
N LEU A 102 3.92 -11.36 -2.87
CA LEU A 102 5.14 -10.60 -3.10
C LEU A 102 4.74 -9.14 -3.30
N VAL A 103 5.34 -8.26 -2.51
CA VAL A 103 5.04 -6.83 -2.55
C VAL A 103 6.29 -6.10 -3.03
N SER A 104 6.13 -5.14 -3.94
CA SER A 104 7.24 -4.30 -4.38
C SER A 104 7.96 -3.74 -3.16
N LYS A 105 9.28 -3.90 -3.12
CA LYS A 105 10.06 -3.39 -2.00
C LYS A 105 10.05 -1.87 -1.97
N TYR A 106 9.95 -1.24 -3.14
CA TYR A 106 10.06 0.21 -3.31
C TYR A 106 8.85 0.75 -4.04
N GLN A 107 8.50 2.01 -3.75
CA GLN A 107 7.47 2.71 -4.52
C GLN A 107 7.89 2.73 -5.98
N ASN A 108 6.96 2.47 -6.89
CA ASN A 108 7.32 2.12 -8.26
C ASN A 108 7.59 3.33 -9.14
N ILE A 109 8.48 3.12 -10.12
CA ILE A 109 8.57 3.96 -11.30
C ILE A 109 7.77 3.31 -12.41
N VAL A 110 7.60 4.00 -13.54
CA VAL A 110 6.93 3.45 -14.72
C VAL A 110 7.86 3.64 -15.91
N ILE A 111 8.08 2.55 -16.65
CA ILE A 111 8.86 2.56 -17.88
C ILE A 111 7.88 2.42 -19.04
N GLY A 112 8.00 3.28 -20.04
CA GLY A 112 7.10 3.26 -21.20
C GLY A 112 5.80 4.01 -20.92
N SER A 113 4.91 3.97 -21.90
CA SER A 113 3.63 4.66 -21.81
C SER A 113 2.55 3.83 -22.50
N GLY A 114 1.28 4.16 -22.22
CA GLY A 114 0.15 3.46 -22.82
C GLY A 114 0.18 1.98 -22.54
N VAL A 115 -0.03 1.17 -23.57
CA VAL A 115 -0.04 -0.29 -23.41
C VAL A 115 1.34 -0.86 -23.11
N ASP A 116 2.38 -0.08 -23.32
CA ASP A 116 3.75 -0.51 -23.01
C ASP A 116 4.20 -0.15 -21.61
N ALA A 117 3.42 0.62 -20.88
CA ALA A 117 3.80 1.05 -19.53
C ALA A 117 3.93 -0.15 -18.60
N ARG A 118 5.03 -0.17 -17.85
CA ARG A 118 5.31 -1.24 -16.88
C ARG A 118 5.82 -0.62 -15.59
N ALA A 119 5.17 -0.96 -14.48
CA ALA A 119 5.61 -0.55 -13.15
C ALA A 119 6.84 -1.35 -12.76
N VAL A 120 7.82 -0.69 -12.13
CA VAL A 120 9.10 -1.32 -11.79
C VAL A 120 9.50 -0.89 -10.39
N SER A 121 9.99 -1.83 -9.56
CA SER A 121 10.40 -1.59 -8.19
C SER A 121 11.93 -1.67 -8.09
N LEU A 122 12.57 -0.52 -8.00
CA LEU A 122 14.03 -0.44 -7.89
C LEU A 122 14.43 0.58 -6.84
N LYS A 123 15.52 0.26 -6.15
CA LYS A 123 16.05 1.14 -5.10
C LYS A 123 16.60 2.43 -5.71
N TYR A 124 16.40 3.53 -4.99
CA TYR A 124 17.00 4.83 -5.35
C TYR A 124 16.47 5.40 -6.65
N ARG A 125 15.16 5.26 -6.86
CA ARG A 125 14.49 5.92 -7.98
C ARG A 125 13.40 6.84 -7.44
N ASP A 126 13.17 7.94 -8.15
CA ASP A 126 12.08 8.87 -7.80
C ASP A 126 10.75 8.19 -8.14
N PRO A 127 9.84 7.99 -7.18
CA PRO A 127 8.59 7.27 -7.50
C PRO A 127 7.76 8.00 -8.53
N ARG A 128 7.10 7.24 -9.38
CA ARG A 128 6.16 7.79 -10.35
C ARG A 128 4.99 8.44 -9.65
N VAL A 129 4.72 9.67 -10.04
CA VAL A 129 3.54 10.40 -9.56
C VAL A 129 2.78 10.97 -10.76
N TYR A 130 1.75 11.78 -10.52
CA TYR A 130 0.90 12.29 -11.59
C TYR A 130 0.33 11.12 -12.39
N ILE A 131 -0.23 10.17 -11.66
CA ILE A 131 -0.79 8.97 -12.26
C ILE A 131 -2.12 8.67 -11.56
N ASP A 132 -3.18 8.46 -12.36
CA ASP A 132 -4.48 8.16 -11.80
C ASP A 132 -4.63 6.66 -11.56
N PHE A 133 -5.75 6.28 -10.93
CA PHE A 133 -5.96 4.89 -10.51
C PHE A 133 -5.89 3.92 -11.71
N ASP A 134 -6.65 4.23 -12.77
CA ASP A 134 -6.74 3.30 -13.88
C ASP A 134 -5.40 3.13 -14.60
N THR A 135 -4.62 4.21 -14.70
CA THR A 135 -3.31 4.16 -15.33
C THR A 135 -2.32 3.38 -14.46
N ALA A 136 -2.38 3.57 -13.14
CA ALA A 136 -1.53 2.80 -12.21
C ALA A 136 -1.87 1.30 -12.28
N LEU A 137 -3.17 0.99 -12.27
CA LEU A 137 -3.63 -0.39 -12.38
C LEU A 137 -3.10 -1.03 -13.67
N ALA A 138 -3.23 -0.33 -14.79
CA ALA A 138 -2.79 -0.85 -16.08
C ALA A 138 -1.28 -1.09 -16.10
N ALA A 139 -0.50 -0.15 -15.53
CA ALA A 139 0.96 -0.30 -15.51
C ALA A 139 1.39 -1.54 -14.72
N CYS A 140 0.59 -1.96 -13.75
CA CYS A 140 0.86 -3.17 -12.99
C CYS A 140 0.41 -4.42 -13.76
N GLU A 141 -0.80 -4.41 -14.28
CA GLU A 141 -1.35 -5.60 -14.94
C GLU A 141 -0.67 -5.93 -16.27
N GLN A 142 -0.21 -4.90 -16.97
CA GLN A 142 0.49 -5.10 -18.26
C GLN A 142 1.81 -5.86 -18.09
N LYS A 143 2.32 -5.98 -16.88
CA LYS A 143 3.53 -6.74 -16.60
C LYS A 143 3.36 -8.24 -16.81
N GLY A 144 2.12 -8.73 -16.80
CA GLY A 144 1.84 -10.13 -17.05
C GLY A 144 1.04 -10.79 -15.95
N GLU A 145 0.77 -12.07 -16.14
CA GLU A 145 -0.03 -12.84 -15.19
C GLU A 145 0.59 -12.80 -13.79
N GLY A 146 -0.25 -12.65 -12.78
CA GLY A 146 0.18 -12.57 -11.39
C GLY A 146 0.46 -11.15 -10.92
N TRP A 147 0.84 -10.26 -11.83
CA TRP A 147 1.13 -8.87 -11.48
C TRP A 147 -0.15 -8.06 -11.30
N HIS A 148 -0.18 -7.22 -10.30
CA HIS A 148 -1.37 -6.40 -10.02
C HIS A 148 -0.97 -5.17 -9.20
N LEU A 149 -1.86 -4.19 -9.16
CA LEU A 149 -1.73 -3.06 -8.24
C LEU A 149 -1.90 -3.61 -6.83
N MET A 150 -0.97 -3.29 -5.92
CA MET A 150 -1.10 -3.73 -4.52
C MET A 150 -2.52 -3.46 -4.05
N THR A 151 -3.16 -4.48 -3.47
CA THR A 151 -4.55 -4.36 -3.05
C THR A 151 -4.66 -3.84 -1.62
N ASN A 152 -5.84 -3.35 -1.27
CA ASN A 152 -6.08 -2.96 0.12
C ASN A 152 -5.95 -4.15 1.07
N ALA A 153 -6.37 -5.34 0.64
CA ALA A 153 -6.22 -6.53 1.49
C ALA A 153 -4.74 -6.81 1.79
N GLU A 154 -3.89 -6.66 0.77
CA GLU A 154 -2.44 -6.85 0.96
C GLU A 154 -1.87 -5.77 1.87
N TRP A 155 -2.26 -4.52 1.64
CA TRP A 155 -1.80 -3.43 2.51
C TRP A 155 -2.21 -3.69 3.95
N ALA A 156 -3.47 -4.09 4.15
CA ALA A 156 -4.00 -4.36 5.50
C ALA A 156 -3.21 -5.45 6.20
N ALA A 157 -2.88 -6.54 5.48
CA ALA A 157 -2.11 -7.63 6.08
C ALA A 157 -0.75 -7.12 6.57
N VAL A 158 -0.07 -6.29 5.76
CA VAL A 158 1.23 -5.74 6.15
C VAL A 158 1.09 -4.76 7.32
N ALA A 159 0.08 -3.90 7.28
CA ALA A 159 -0.12 -2.91 8.35
C ALA A 159 -0.41 -3.61 9.69
N LEU A 160 -1.26 -4.64 9.65
CA LEU A 160 -1.56 -5.39 10.86
C LEU A 160 -0.36 -6.17 11.35
N LEU A 161 0.48 -6.66 10.44
CA LEU A 161 1.71 -7.33 10.83
C LEU A 161 2.66 -6.36 11.54
N CYS A 162 2.78 -5.13 11.05
CA CYS A 162 3.57 -4.09 11.74
C CYS A 162 3.05 -3.90 13.16
N LYS A 163 1.74 -3.76 13.29
CA LYS A 163 1.13 -3.56 14.60
C LYS A 163 1.39 -4.75 15.52
N LYS A 164 1.21 -5.97 15.00
CA LYS A 164 1.45 -7.18 15.79
C LYS A 164 2.88 -7.28 16.27
N GLN A 165 3.82 -6.90 15.42
CA GLN A 165 5.24 -6.95 15.77
C GLN A 165 5.66 -5.82 16.70
N GLY A 166 4.80 -4.83 16.88
CA GLY A 166 5.12 -3.68 17.71
C GLY A 166 6.10 -2.71 17.06
N PHE A 167 6.18 -2.72 15.74
CA PHE A 167 7.08 -1.86 15.01
C PHE A 167 6.30 -1.09 13.94
N MET A 168 6.10 0.20 14.20
CA MET A 168 5.41 1.06 13.23
C MET A 168 6.48 1.83 12.46
N PRO A 169 6.61 1.59 11.15
CA PRO A 169 7.68 2.20 10.39
C PRO A 169 7.54 3.72 10.32
N ARG A 170 8.68 4.41 10.36
CA ARG A 170 8.76 5.83 10.11
C ARG A 170 9.02 6.06 8.63
N GLY A 171 9.06 7.33 8.21
CA GLY A 171 9.24 7.61 6.81
C GLY A 171 9.36 9.09 6.52
N ASN A 172 9.36 9.41 5.23
CA ASN A 172 9.39 10.81 4.78
C ASN A 172 7.98 11.39 4.90
N ASN A 173 7.70 11.95 6.07
CA ASN A 173 6.41 12.61 6.29
C ASN A 173 6.57 14.07 6.66
N SER A 174 7.80 14.60 6.59
CA SER A 174 8.07 16.00 6.90
C SER A 174 9.23 16.51 6.05
N TYR A 175 8.94 16.73 4.78
CA TYR A 175 9.87 17.41 3.86
C TYR A 175 11.23 16.73 3.80
N GLY A 176 11.24 15.45 3.47
CA GLY A 176 12.46 14.66 3.27
C GLY A 176 12.94 13.92 4.49
N LYS A 177 12.22 14.06 5.61
CA LYS A 177 12.63 13.46 6.87
C LYS A 177 11.40 13.02 7.67
N ASP A 178 11.65 12.32 8.77
CA ASP A 178 10.56 11.93 9.67
C ASP A 178 10.29 13.05 10.66
N TYR A 179 9.01 13.35 10.90
CA TYR A 179 8.63 14.48 11.75
C TYR A 179 9.06 14.27 13.21
N SER A 180 9.05 13.02 13.66
CA SER A 180 9.34 12.72 15.08
C SER A 180 10.82 12.44 15.33
N VAL A 181 11.55 12.07 14.26
CA VAL A 181 13.00 11.82 14.37
C VAL A 181 13.67 12.52 13.18
N PRO A 182 13.82 13.87 13.26
CA PRO A 182 14.27 14.64 12.07
C PRO A 182 15.68 14.32 11.58
N SER A 183 16.47 13.57 12.33
CA SER A 183 17.77 13.11 11.86
C SER A 183 17.63 11.97 10.84
N GLU A 184 16.46 11.33 10.77
CA GLU A 184 16.20 10.29 9.79
C GLU A 184 15.73 10.95 8.49
N LYS A 185 16.53 10.81 7.45
CA LYS A 185 16.33 11.51 6.19
C LYS A 185 16.52 10.58 5.02
N GLY A 186 15.80 10.87 3.91
CA GLY A 186 16.07 10.24 2.64
C GLY A 186 16.88 11.16 1.73
N ILE A 187 17.22 10.66 0.55
CA ILE A 187 17.94 11.45 -0.46
C ILE A 187 16.90 12.22 -1.29
N PRO A 188 16.91 13.56 -1.28
CA PRO A 188 15.89 14.32 -2.00
C PRO A 188 15.86 14.01 -3.49
N SER A 189 14.67 13.85 -4.05
CA SER A 189 14.49 13.65 -5.49
C SER A 189 13.54 14.66 -6.10
N TYR A 190 12.82 15.42 -5.28
CA TYR A 190 11.88 16.41 -5.78
C TYR A 190 11.83 17.58 -4.81
N TYR A 191 12.02 18.76 -5.36
CA TYR A 191 11.93 20.03 -4.63
C TYR A 191 10.81 20.87 -5.23
N TYR A 192 10.22 21.73 -4.43
CA TYR A 192 9.21 22.64 -4.92
C TYR A 192 9.29 23.96 -4.16
N ASP A 193 8.76 25.01 -4.79
CA ASP A 193 8.76 26.33 -4.19
C ASP A 193 7.37 26.65 -3.65
N SER A 194 7.33 27.23 -2.47
CA SER A 194 6.09 27.68 -1.87
C SER A 194 6.36 28.93 -1.05
N SER A 195 5.64 30.01 -1.35
CA SER A 195 5.77 31.28 -0.63
C SER A 195 7.23 31.76 -0.57
N GLY A 196 7.94 31.62 -1.68
CA GLY A 196 9.31 32.09 -1.79
C GLY A 196 10.35 31.20 -1.12
N LYS A 197 9.96 30.05 -0.63
CA LYS A 197 10.88 29.11 -0.01
C LYS A 197 10.92 27.81 -0.80
N LYS A 198 12.09 27.19 -0.83
CA LYS A 198 12.29 25.90 -1.48
C LYS A 198 12.18 24.78 -0.46
N TYR A 199 11.33 23.81 -0.76
CA TYR A 199 11.08 22.68 0.13
C TYR A 199 11.46 21.38 -0.56
N ILE A 200 11.90 20.41 0.24
CA ILE A 200 12.06 19.03 -0.23
C ILE A 200 10.66 18.40 -0.17
N GLY A 201 10.26 17.74 -1.26
CA GLY A 201 9.07 16.91 -1.26
C GLY A 201 9.47 15.44 -1.18
N ARG A 202 9.55 14.79 -2.35
CA ARG A 202 9.89 13.36 -2.41
C ARG A 202 11.38 13.10 -2.17
N VAL A 203 11.65 11.89 -1.69
CA VAL A 203 13.00 11.34 -1.65
C VAL A 203 13.05 10.10 -2.54
N LEU A 204 14.26 9.70 -2.92
CA LEU A 204 14.45 8.46 -3.66
C LEU A 204 13.95 7.30 -2.82
N SER A 205 13.19 6.40 -3.44
CA SER A 205 12.59 5.28 -2.73
C SER A 205 13.69 4.39 -2.15
N GLY A 206 13.53 4.03 -0.89
CA GLY A 206 14.48 3.18 -0.19
C GLY A 206 15.74 3.88 0.27
N SER A 207 15.78 5.22 0.21
CA SER A 207 16.99 5.96 0.59
C SER A 207 17.05 6.32 2.07
N GLY A 208 15.96 6.09 2.81
CA GLY A 208 15.95 6.37 4.23
C GLY A 208 16.57 5.25 5.06
N PRO A 209 16.65 5.45 6.38
CA PRO A 209 17.27 4.45 7.25
C PRO A 209 16.38 3.22 7.43
N LEU A 210 16.89 2.22 8.15
CA LEU A 210 16.18 0.96 8.38
C LEU A 210 14.83 1.16 9.08
N SER A 211 14.70 2.21 9.89
CA SER A 211 13.42 2.52 10.54
C SER A 211 12.31 2.84 9.55
N TRP A 212 12.65 3.09 8.27
CA TRP A 212 11.67 3.36 7.23
C TRP A 212 11.25 2.09 6.48
N SER A 213 11.81 0.92 6.83
CA SER A 213 11.30 -0.35 6.32
C SER A 213 10.24 -0.86 7.29
N HIS A 214 9.31 -1.68 6.78
CA HIS A 214 8.14 -2.06 7.58
C HIS A 214 8.50 -2.90 8.80
N ASP A 215 9.66 -3.53 8.81
CA ASP A 215 10.06 -4.37 9.95
C ASP A 215 11.41 -3.95 10.54
N GLY A 216 11.94 -2.81 10.11
CA GLY A 216 13.20 -2.31 10.64
C GLY A 216 14.44 -3.03 10.16
N THR A 217 14.30 -3.89 9.16
CA THR A 217 15.43 -4.63 8.58
C THR A 217 15.71 -4.15 7.16
N PRO A 218 16.89 -4.44 6.62
CA PRO A 218 17.16 -4.07 5.23
C PRO A 218 16.37 -4.89 4.21
N PHE A 219 15.61 -5.89 4.67
CA PHE A 219 14.85 -6.79 3.80
C PHE A 219 13.36 -6.47 3.77
N GLY A 220 12.90 -5.48 4.54
CA GLY A 220 11.49 -5.13 4.61
C GLY A 220 11.04 -4.25 3.47
N ILE A 221 9.75 -3.95 3.48
CA ILE A 221 9.11 -3.07 2.50
C ILE A 221 9.35 -1.63 2.93
N TYR A 222 9.89 -0.80 2.03
CA TYR A 222 10.25 0.58 2.36
C TYR A 222 9.15 1.56 2.00
N ASP A 223 9.10 2.64 2.78
CA ASP A 223 8.31 3.85 2.49
C ASP A 223 6.80 3.62 2.53
N LEU A 224 6.35 2.69 3.38
CA LEU A 224 4.92 2.55 3.62
C LEU A 224 4.35 3.71 4.44
N ASN A 225 5.23 4.48 5.09
CA ASN A 225 4.87 5.70 5.81
C ASN A 225 5.46 6.85 5.01
N GLY A 226 4.59 7.63 4.36
CA GLY A 226 5.04 8.87 3.73
C GLY A 226 5.61 8.72 2.33
N ASN A 227 6.40 9.66 1.95
CA ASN A 227 6.95 9.92 0.63
C ASN A 227 5.83 10.30 -0.33
N VAL A 228 5.12 9.32 -0.90
CA VAL A 228 3.92 9.61 -1.69
C VAL A 228 2.78 8.69 -1.23
N TYR A 229 1.56 9.20 -1.31
CA TYR A 229 0.37 8.37 -1.17
C TYR A 229 0.40 7.27 -2.22
N GLU A 230 -0.17 6.11 -1.89
CA GLU A 230 -0.15 4.96 -2.80
C GLU A 230 -1.57 4.46 -3.05
N TRP A 231 -1.98 4.47 -4.33
CA TRP A 231 -3.23 3.82 -4.73
C TRP A 231 -3.20 2.35 -4.32
N VAL A 232 -4.35 1.83 -3.87
CA VAL A 232 -4.50 0.38 -3.66
C VAL A 232 -5.79 -0.08 -4.31
N GLY A 233 -5.78 -1.32 -4.80
CA GLY A 233 -6.93 -1.89 -5.51
C GLY A 233 -7.89 -2.63 -4.59
N GLY A 234 -9.06 -2.96 -5.13
CA GLY A 234 -10.02 -3.84 -4.46
C GLY A 234 -10.89 -3.19 -3.38
N LEU A 235 -10.87 -1.87 -3.29
CA LEU A 235 -11.65 -1.11 -2.31
C LEU A 235 -12.14 0.18 -2.94
N ARG A 236 -13.35 0.59 -2.62
CA ARG A 236 -13.83 1.93 -2.98
C ARG A 236 -14.99 2.33 -2.06
N LEU A 237 -15.37 3.59 -2.09
CA LEU A 237 -16.63 4.06 -1.55
C LEU A 237 -17.54 4.48 -2.71
N VAL A 238 -18.83 4.24 -2.55
CA VAL A 238 -19.83 4.84 -3.45
C VAL A 238 -20.91 5.43 -2.54
N ASP A 239 -21.01 6.76 -2.57
CA ASP A 239 -21.93 7.49 -1.69
C ASP A 239 -21.80 7.02 -0.24
N GLY A 240 -20.55 6.85 0.20
CA GLY A 240 -20.23 6.42 1.55
C GLY A 240 -20.23 4.93 1.78
N GLU A 241 -20.89 4.16 0.90
CA GLU A 241 -20.94 2.71 1.07
C GLU A 241 -19.57 2.09 0.83
N ILE A 242 -19.14 1.26 1.78
CA ILE A 242 -17.84 0.58 1.70
C ILE A 242 -18.02 -0.63 0.78
N GLN A 243 -17.26 -0.66 -0.31
CA GLN A 243 -17.34 -1.72 -1.29
C GLN A 243 -15.97 -2.33 -1.52
N ILE A 244 -15.93 -3.65 -1.60
CA ILE A 244 -14.68 -4.38 -1.83
C ILE A 244 -14.87 -5.39 -2.95
N ILE A 245 -13.76 -5.82 -3.55
CA ILE A 245 -13.72 -7.04 -4.35
C ILE A 245 -13.28 -8.14 -3.38
N PRO A 246 -14.07 -9.24 -3.23
CA PRO A 246 -13.86 -10.18 -2.13
C PRO A 246 -12.47 -10.80 -2.09
N ASN A 247 -12.02 -11.11 -0.89
CA ASN A 247 -10.73 -11.74 -0.65
C ASN A 247 -9.63 -10.93 -1.33
N ASN A 248 -8.72 -11.60 -2.04
CA ASN A 248 -7.72 -10.92 -2.85
C ASN A 248 -7.97 -11.13 -4.33
N ASN A 249 -9.24 -11.25 -4.71
CA ASN A 249 -9.59 -11.51 -6.11
C ASN A 249 -9.27 -10.36 -7.04
N ALA A 250 -9.01 -9.16 -6.49
CA ALA A 250 -8.59 -8.03 -7.30
C ALA A 250 -7.23 -8.26 -7.97
N THR A 251 -6.48 -9.29 -7.54
CA THR A 251 -5.18 -9.61 -8.16
C THR A 251 -5.29 -10.28 -9.52
N GLY A 252 -6.48 -10.74 -9.89
CA GLY A 252 -6.66 -11.62 -11.05
C GLY A 252 -6.92 -10.92 -12.37
N HIS A 253 -6.54 -9.64 -12.51
CA HIS A 253 -6.82 -8.86 -13.72
C HIS A 253 -8.32 -8.75 -13.96
N VAL A 254 -9.06 -8.55 -12.87
CA VAL A 254 -10.51 -8.44 -12.93
C VAL A 254 -10.93 -6.99 -13.12
N ASP A 255 -12.18 -6.80 -13.50
CA ASP A 255 -12.73 -5.46 -13.73
C ASP A 255 -12.88 -4.69 -12.41
N GLN A 256 -12.11 -3.63 -12.26
CA GLN A 256 -12.22 -2.73 -11.09
C GLN A 256 -12.80 -1.37 -11.50
N SER A 257 -13.44 -1.30 -12.66
CA SER A 257 -14.05 -0.05 -13.14
C SER A 257 -15.25 0.33 -12.27
N ALA A 258 -15.72 1.53 -12.47
CA ALA A 258 -16.89 2.03 -11.74
C ALA A 258 -18.13 1.16 -11.98
N GLU A 259 -18.24 0.59 -13.17
CA GLU A 259 -19.41 -0.21 -13.58
C GLU A 259 -19.26 -1.70 -13.28
N SER A 260 -18.14 -2.13 -12.70
CA SER A 260 -17.91 -3.55 -12.46
C SER A 260 -18.99 -4.15 -11.56
N THR A 261 -19.40 -5.36 -11.90
CA THR A 261 -20.35 -6.13 -11.07
C THR A 261 -19.66 -6.90 -9.95
N LEU A 262 -18.34 -6.78 -9.84
CA LEU A 262 -17.58 -7.55 -8.85
C LEU A 262 -17.55 -6.91 -7.48
N TRP A 263 -17.85 -5.62 -7.38
CA TRP A 263 -17.88 -4.91 -6.10
C TRP A 263 -18.98 -5.48 -5.22
N LYS A 264 -18.66 -5.65 -3.93
CA LYS A 264 -19.62 -6.12 -2.92
C LYS A 264 -19.62 -5.16 -1.74
N ALA A 265 -20.80 -4.99 -1.15
CA ALA A 265 -20.96 -4.19 0.06
C ALA A 265 -20.96 -5.14 1.26
N ILE A 266 -20.87 -4.59 2.46
CA ILE A 266 -20.63 -5.35 3.68
C ILE A 266 -21.74 -5.06 4.69
N LEU A 267 -22.40 -6.10 5.19
CA LEU A 267 -23.38 -5.95 6.26
C LEU A 267 -22.67 -5.95 7.64
N PRO A 268 -23.36 -5.46 8.69
CA PRO A 268 -22.74 -5.43 10.02
C PRO A 268 -22.27 -6.79 10.56
N ASP A 269 -22.79 -7.89 10.03
CA ASP A 269 -22.34 -9.23 10.43
C ASP A 269 -21.18 -9.73 9.56
N GLY A 270 -20.70 -8.91 8.62
CA GLY A 270 -19.62 -9.28 7.73
C GLY A 270 -20.03 -9.96 6.43
N THR A 271 -21.31 -10.22 6.25
CA THR A 271 -21.82 -10.84 5.02
C THR A 271 -21.63 -9.88 3.84
N LEU A 272 -21.16 -10.41 2.72
CA LEU A 272 -21.02 -9.64 1.49
C LEU A 272 -22.32 -9.72 0.69
N VAL A 273 -22.79 -8.56 0.22
CA VAL A 273 -24.03 -8.45 -0.53
C VAL A 273 -23.83 -7.49 -1.69
N GLU A 274 -24.83 -7.42 -2.55
CA GLU A 274 -24.76 -6.51 -3.70
C GLU A 274 -24.76 -5.05 -3.23
N PRO A 275 -24.01 -4.18 -3.94
CA PRO A 275 -24.05 -2.77 -3.60
C PRO A 275 -25.46 -2.19 -3.59
N GLY A 276 -25.73 -1.30 -2.66
CA GLY A 276 -27.04 -0.69 -2.53
C GLY A 276 -28.04 -1.46 -1.69
N THR A 277 -27.65 -2.63 -1.17
CA THR A 277 -28.51 -3.38 -0.25
C THR A 277 -28.70 -2.56 1.02
N ALA A 278 -29.93 -2.56 1.54
CA ALA A 278 -30.24 -1.83 2.76
C ALA A 278 -29.41 -2.36 3.93
N GLY A 279 -28.93 -1.44 4.77
CA GLY A 279 -28.22 -1.79 5.99
C GLY A 279 -26.74 -2.07 5.84
N THR A 280 -26.18 -1.88 4.64
CA THR A 280 -24.74 -2.06 4.45
C THR A 280 -23.95 -0.95 5.14
N LEU A 281 -22.70 -1.25 5.46
CA LEU A 281 -21.83 -0.35 6.21
C LEU A 281 -21.33 0.80 5.34
N LYS A 282 -21.32 1.97 5.94
CA LYS A 282 -20.94 3.21 5.27
C LYS A 282 -20.07 4.04 6.21
N TYR A 283 -19.22 4.88 5.65
CA TYR A 283 -18.60 5.94 6.42
C TYR A 283 -19.49 7.18 6.37
N ASP A 284 -19.77 7.71 7.53
CA ASP A 284 -20.65 8.85 7.72
C ASP A 284 -19.88 9.92 8.51
N ALA A 285 -20.14 11.20 8.26
CA ALA A 285 -19.51 12.26 9.05
C ALA A 285 -20.26 12.38 10.38
N GLU A 286 -19.52 12.77 11.41
CA GLU A 286 -20.13 12.88 12.75
C GLU A 286 -21.02 14.09 12.89
N THR A 287 -20.75 15.14 12.10
CA THR A 287 -21.53 16.39 12.18
C THR A 287 -21.94 16.86 10.80
N THR A 288 -22.96 17.75 10.79
CA THR A 288 -23.50 18.31 9.55
C THR A 288 -22.53 19.26 8.84
N THR A 289 -21.66 19.94 9.58
CA THR A 289 -20.49 20.60 8.99
C THR A 289 -19.43 19.49 9.01
N PRO A 290 -19.15 18.89 7.84
CA PRO A 290 -18.48 17.56 7.88
C PRO A 290 -17.20 17.57 8.71
N SER A 291 -17.21 16.79 9.77
CA SER A 291 -16.10 16.66 10.69
C SER A 291 -16.24 15.30 11.36
N GLY A 292 -15.09 14.65 11.61
CA GLY A 292 -15.11 13.33 12.21
C GLY A 292 -15.65 12.26 11.26
N ILE A 293 -15.34 11.02 11.55
CA ILE A 293 -15.77 9.87 10.75
C ILE A 293 -16.30 8.80 11.69
N ARG A 294 -17.46 8.25 11.33
CA ARG A 294 -18.03 7.13 12.07
C ARG A 294 -18.52 6.07 11.08
N ILE A 295 -18.74 4.86 11.57
CA ILE A 295 -19.28 3.78 10.77
C ILE A 295 -20.78 3.69 11.08
N ASN A 296 -21.59 3.62 10.02
CA ASN A 296 -23.03 3.66 10.14
C ASN A 296 -23.62 2.76 9.06
N THR A 297 -24.94 2.54 9.11
CA THR A 297 -25.64 1.82 8.04
C THR A 297 -26.35 2.78 7.09
N GLU A 298 -26.21 4.09 7.31
CA GLU A 298 -26.73 5.10 6.40
C GLU A 298 -25.85 6.34 6.48
N VAL A 299 -25.89 7.17 5.46
CA VAL A 299 -25.21 8.45 5.48
C VAL A 299 -26.20 9.48 6.01
N VAL A 300 -26.00 9.89 7.26
CA VAL A 300 -26.82 10.92 7.87
C VAL A 300 -26.27 12.31 7.57
N ASN A 301 -24.93 12.42 7.59
CA ASN A 301 -24.26 13.69 7.37
C ASN A 301 -23.38 13.58 6.13
N SER A 302 -23.88 14.16 5.02
CA SER A 302 -23.12 14.11 3.78
C SER A 302 -21.97 15.13 3.80
N THR A 303 -20.82 14.71 3.27
CA THR A 303 -19.72 15.65 3.05
C THR A 303 -19.95 16.51 1.80
N GLY A 304 -20.85 16.07 0.92
CA GLY A 304 -20.88 16.65 -0.41
C GLY A 304 -19.62 16.25 -1.17
N GLU A 305 -19.43 16.86 -2.32
CA GLU A 305 -18.31 16.51 -3.20
C GLU A 305 -17.07 17.36 -2.99
N ASP A 306 -17.18 18.43 -2.22
CA ASP A 306 -16.08 19.40 -2.10
C ASP A 306 -15.41 19.45 -0.74
N THR A 307 -15.99 18.81 0.27
CA THR A 307 -15.49 18.89 1.64
C THR A 307 -15.14 17.49 2.14
N SER A 308 -14.03 17.37 2.81
CA SER A 308 -13.63 16.07 3.39
C SER A 308 -13.85 16.07 4.90
N ALA A 309 -14.25 14.93 5.43
CA ALA A 309 -14.21 14.68 6.87
C ALA A 309 -12.94 13.90 7.18
N ASP A 310 -12.43 14.05 8.39
CA ASP A 310 -11.23 13.32 8.78
C ASP A 310 -11.25 12.99 10.26
N LYS A 311 -10.47 11.97 10.62
CA LYS A 311 -10.38 11.54 12.01
C LYS A 311 -9.13 10.70 12.17
N THR A 312 -8.59 10.67 13.38
CA THR A 312 -7.54 9.71 13.70
C THR A 312 -8.11 8.30 13.51
N PHE A 313 -7.42 7.45 12.81
CA PHE A 313 -7.94 6.13 12.45
C PHE A 313 -8.42 5.36 13.68
N GLU A 314 -7.61 5.34 14.70
CA GLU A 314 -7.96 4.59 15.92
C GLU A 314 -9.17 5.11 16.67
N UNK A 315 -9.73 6.19 16.28
CA UNK A 315 -10.78 6.67 16.83
C UNK A 315 -11.93 6.47 16.11
N VAL A 316 -11.94 5.94 14.91
CA VAL A 316 -13.16 5.68 14.12
C VAL A 316 -13.97 4.59 14.78
N ALA A 317 -15.26 4.82 15.00
CA ALA A 317 -16.09 3.87 15.70
C ALA A 317 -17.48 3.82 15.06
N ALA A 318 -18.22 2.76 15.33
CA ALA A 318 -19.59 2.65 14.83
C ALA A 318 -20.53 3.46 15.72
N VAL A 319 -21.65 3.88 15.13
CA VAL A 319 -22.72 4.50 15.90
C VAL A 319 -23.37 3.43 16.79
N GLU A 320 -24.06 3.88 17.82
CA GLU A 320 -24.75 2.99 18.72
C GLU A 320 -25.70 2.07 17.94
N GLY A 321 -25.64 0.79 18.24
CA GLY A 321 -26.50 -0.20 17.60
C GLY A 321 -25.94 -0.81 16.32
N VAL A 322 -24.80 -0.31 15.84
CA VAL A 322 -24.18 -0.87 14.64
C VAL A 322 -22.93 -1.65 15.04
N THR A 323 -22.85 -2.88 14.58
CA THR A 323 -21.72 -3.76 14.86
C THR A 323 -20.63 -3.57 13.77
N VAL A 324 -19.38 -3.48 14.22
CA VAL A 324 -18.24 -3.50 13.30
C VAL A 324 -17.81 -4.95 13.13
N PRO A 325 -17.97 -5.53 11.94
CA PRO A 325 -17.56 -6.93 11.76
C PRO A 325 -16.03 -7.04 11.72
N THR A 326 -15.52 -8.21 12.10
CA THR A 326 -14.09 -8.48 12.05
C THR A 326 -13.51 -8.19 10.67
N LEU A 327 -14.28 -8.40 9.62
CA LEU A 327 -13.81 -8.15 8.26
C LEU A 327 -13.30 -6.72 8.08
N LEU A 328 -13.98 -5.71 8.65
CA LEU A 328 -13.51 -4.35 8.54
C LEU A 328 -12.15 -4.18 9.24
N GLN A 329 -11.99 -4.82 10.38
CA GLN A 329 -10.72 -4.75 11.11
C GLN A 329 -9.61 -5.47 10.34
N THR A 330 -9.94 -6.62 9.77
CA THR A 330 -9.01 -7.42 8.98
C THR A 330 -8.51 -6.67 7.73
N LEU A 331 -9.38 -5.83 7.17
CA LEU A 331 -9.04 -5.02 5.99
C LEU A 331 -8.50 -3.62 6.36
N ALA A 332 -8.24 -3.39 7.64
CA ALA A 332 -7.76 -2.10 8.15
C ALA A 332 -8.71 -0.95 7.73
N LEU A 333 -10.00 -1.23 7.81
CA LEU A 333 -11.06 -0.25 7.53
C LEU A 333 -11.73 0.20 8.83
N ALA A 334 -11.41 -0.45 9.94
CA ALA A 334 -11.81 -0.06 11.29
C ALA A 334 -10.68 -0.47 12.22
N PRO A 335 -10.48 0.25 13.32
CA PRO A 335 -9.39 -0.09 14.24
C PRO A 335 -9.71 -1.32 15.07
N ILE A 336 -8.67 -2.02 15.52
CA ILE A 336 -8.85 -3.14 16.44
C ILE A 336 -8.71 -2.71 17.89
N ASP A 337 -8.07 -1.58 18.13
CA ASP A 337 -7.95 -1.00 19.47
C ASP A 337 -7.54 0.48 19.27
N ASN A 338 -7.01 1.10 20.32
CA ASN A 338 -6.65 2.53 20.26
C ASN A 338 -5.16 2.76 20.04
N GLN A 339 -4.49 1.84 19.36
CA GLN A 339 -3.05 1.94 19.11
C GLN A 339 -2.73 1.60 17.64
N HIS A 340 -2.93 2.59 16.77
CA HIS A 340 -2.65 2.44 15.34
C HIS A 340 -1.74 3.57 14.84
N GLY A 341 -0.88 4.10 15.72
CA GLY A 341 0.10 5.10 15.33
C GLY A 341 -0.44 6.51 15.26
N ALA A 342 -1.71 6.70 15.57
CA ALA A 342 -2.42 7.98 15.43
C ALA A 342 -2.53 8.42 13.97
N ASP A 343 -2.38 7.49 13.05
CA ASP A 343 -2.49 7.75 11.63
C ASP A 343 -3.89 8.29 11.29
N ARG A 344 -3.98 9.07 10.22
CA ARG A 344 -5.21 9.79 9.92
C ARG A 344 -6.03 9.10 8.83
N MET A 345 -7.33 9.17 8.98
CA MET A 345 -8.27 8.75 7.95
C MET A 345 -9.01 9.97 7.42
N TYR A 346 -9.22 9.98 6.09
CA TYR A 346 -9.95 11.05 5.40
C TYR A 346 -10.99 10.40 4.49
N MET A 347 -12.17 11.03 4.34
CA MET A 347 -13.16 10.52 3.40
C MET A 347 -14.09 11.61 2.87
N ARG A 348 -14.67 11.33 1.71
CA ARG A 348 -15.87 12.01 1.22
C ARG A 348 -16.89 10.92 0.97
N ASN A 349 -18.13 11.17 1.43
CA ASN A 349 -19.18 10.15 1.29
C ASN A 349 -20.22 10.55 0.24
N ALA A 350 -19.75 11.20 -0.82
CA ALA A 350 -20.58 11.54 -1.98
C ALA A 350 -19.80 11.11 -3.23
N GLY A 351 -20.46 10.37 -4.11
CA GLY A 351 -19.84 9.87 -5.33
C GLY A 351 -18.89 8.70 -5.09
N GLU A 352 -18.20 8.28 -6.16
CA GLU A 352 -17.21 7.21 -6.07
C GLU A 352 -15.88 7.77 -5.61
N ARG A 353 -15.25 7.12 -4.62
CA ARG A 353 -13.94 7.51 -4.11
C ARG A 353 -13.02 6.29 -4.06
N LEU A 354 -11.80 6.45 -4.52
CA LEU A 354 -10.81 5.38 -4.55
C LEU A 354 -9.71 5.66 -3.51
N PRO A 355 -9.12 4.62 -2.91
CA PRO A 355 -8.25 4.80 -1.75
C PRO A 355 -6.78 5.02 -2.06
N TYR A 356 -6.17 5.85 -1.22
CA TYR A 356 -4.71 5.91 -1.04
C TYR A 356 -4.35 5.44 0.36
N ARG A 357 -3.15 4.93 0.50
CA ARG A 357 -2.60 4.54 1.79
C ARG A 357 -1.26 5.25 2.03
N GLY A 358 -0.86 5.30 3.29
CA GLY A 358 0.50 5.60 3.73
C GLY A 358 0.81 7.04 4.06
N GLY A 359 0.11 7.98 3.47
CA GLY A 359 0.44 9.40 3.64
C GLY A 359 1.57 9.84 2.72
N TYR A 360 1.95 11.12 2.82
CA TYR A 360 3.00 11.67 1.98
C TYR A 360 3.85 12.66 2.77
N TRP A 361 4.80 13.31 2.09
CA TRP A 361 5.87 14.09 2.73
C TRP A 361 5.40 15.27 3.59
N TYR A 362 4.14 15.64 3.53
CA TYR A 362 3.60 16.78 4.26
C TYR A 362 2.74 16.38 5.46
N ASN A 363 2.42 15.13 5.60
CA ASN A 363 1.39 14.70 6.55
C ASN A 363 1.83 14.64 8.01
N ALA A 364 3.13 14.64 8.28
CA ALA A 364 3.67 14.55 9.63
C ALA A 364 3.05 13.36 10.37
N SER A 365 2.48 13.56 11.55
CA SER A 365 1.94 12.48 12.36
C SER A 365 0.70 11.83 11.75
N ASN A 366 0.14 12.41 10.71
CA ASN A 366 -1.04 11.83 10.06
C ASN A 366 -0.68 10.69 9.09
N ALA A 367 0.59 10.61 8.69
CA ALA A 367 1.07 9.54 7.80
C ALA A 367 1.33 8.27 8.60
N GLY A 368 1.28 7.13 7.93
CA GLY A 368 1.59 5.85 8.55
C GLY A 368 0.86 4.72 7.86
N VAL A 369 1.12 3.50 8.30
CA VAL A 369 0.57 2.32 7.60
C VAL A 369 -0.94 2.21 7.72
N PHE A 370 -1.54 2.86 8.72
CA PHE A 370 -3.01 2.86 8.85
C PHE A 370 -3.65 4.11 8.26
N CYS A 371 -2.85 5.02 7.69
CA CYS A 371 -3.42 6.17 6.99
C CYS A 371 -4.28 5.68 5.82
N LEU A 372 -5.52 6.21 5.73
CA LEU A 372 -6.47 5.82 4.69
C LEU A 372 -7.12 7.08 4.15
N HIS A 373 -6.94 7.33 2.85
CA HIS A 373 -7.40 8.56 2.23
C HIS A 373 -8.43 8.22 1.16
N LEU A 374 -9.68 8.61 1.39
CA LEU A 374 -10.81 8.30 0.52
C LEU A 374 -11.58 9.52 -0.01
N PRO A 375 -10.98 10.70 -0.12
CA PRO A 375 -11.70 11.82 -0.74
C PRO A 375 -11.60 11.91 -2.25
N ASP A 376 -10.64 11.23 -2.90
CA ASP A 376 -10.35 11.49 -4.32
C ASP A 376 -11.04 10.49 -5.24
N THR A 377 -11.35 10.97 -6.45
CA THR A 377 -11.93 10.12 -7.49
C THR A 377 -10.84 9.33 -8.21
N ARG A 378 -11.25 8.34 -9.00
CA ARG A 378 -10.29 7.50 -9.73
C ARG A 378 -9.47 8.26 -10.74
N THR A 379 -9.93 9.45 -11.16
CA THR A 379 -9.23 10.26 -12.17
C THR A 379 -8.25 11.27 -11.58
N TYR A 380 -8.18 11.34 -10.25
CA TYR A 380 -7.28 12.33 -9.64
C TYR A 380 -5.82 11.94 -9.85
N SER A 381 -4.95 12.93 -10.04
CA SER A 381 -3.52 12.72 -10.07
C SER A 381 -2.83 13.95 -9.48
N GLY A 382 -1.63 13.77 -8.97
CA GLY A 382 -0.92 14.87 -8.35
C GLY A 382 0.51 14.51 -8.05
N SER A 383 1.26 15.50 -7.61
CA SER A 383 2.70 15.36 -7.37
C SER A 383 3.04 14.42 -6.21
N ASN A 384 2.04 14.05 -5.42
CA ASN A 384 2.23 13.25 -4.22
C ASN A 384 1.41 11.95 -4.24
N ARG A 385 0.94 11.52 -5.41
CA ARG A 385 0.14 10.31 -5.57
C ARG A 385 0.87 9.34 -6.47
N GLY A 386 1.30 8.22 -5.89
CA GLY A 386 1.99 7.15 -6.61
C GLY A 386 1.36 5.80 -6.30
N PHE A 387 2.16 4.73 -6.34
CA PHE A 387 1.64 3.38 -6.18
C PHE A 387 2.77 2.38 -6.15
N ARG A 388 2.44 1.12 -5.86
CA ARG A 388 3.38 0.02 -6.07
C ARG A 388 2.64 -1.22 -6.55
N SER A 389 3.33 -2.04 -7.31
CA SER A 389 2.81 -3.32 -7.79
C SER A 389 3.04 -4.41 -6.73
N ALA A 390 2.30 -5.50 -6.90
CA ALA A 390 2.50 -6.71 -6.13
C ALA A 390 2.32 -7.90 -7.08
N PHE A 391 2.58 -9.09 -6.58
CA PHE A 391 2.58 -10.29 -7.41
C PHE A 391 2.10 -11.49 -6.61
N VAL A 392 1.24 -12.30 -7.22
CA VAL A 392 0.80 -13.57 -6.66
C VAL A 392 0.45 -14.50 -7.82
N ILE A 393 0.78 -15.80 -7.66
CA ILE A 393 0.42 -16.81 -8.67
C ILE A 393 -0.24 -17.98 -8.00
#